data_951222d8b0cdaac5253c85271adb9912
#
_entry.id   951222d8b0cdaac5253c85271adb9912
#
_cell.length_a   1.000
_cell.length_b   1.000
_cell.length_c   1.000
_cell.angle_alpha   90.00
_cell.angle_beta   90.00
_cell.angle_gamma   90.00
#
_symmetry.space_group_name_H-M   'P 1'
#
loop_
_entity.id
_entity.type
_entity.pdbx_description
1 polymer ?
#
loop_
_entity_poly.entity_id
_entity_poly.type
_entity_poly.pdbx_seq_one_letter_code
_entity_poly.pdbx_strand_id
1 'polypeptide(L)'
;MFCADWALMFGFCGCTLHQLREAGFSDDALLAAPAPAVLGAASGTFAALVLYPLDFVRQTATSRPVFAWSSIPFGACAFGLFLRPGGADAPLGDRASRALGASAVALAAELPLDRAKIALTGGLRNAALVTTFRWPLSAALLLAFETVVR
;
A
#
# COMPACT_ATOMS: atom_id res chain seq x y z
N MET A 1 6.31 3.38 -12.74
CA MET A 1 4.94 3.14 -12.26
C MET A 1 4.88 2.83 -10.77
N PHE A 2 5.76 2.03 -10.23
CA PHE A 2 5.78 1.69 -8.79
C PHE A 2 5.75 2.93 -7.87
N CYS A 3 6.60 3.93 -8.13
CA CYS A 3 6.60 5.16 -7.32
C CYS A 3 5.30 5.97 -7.44
N ALA A 4 4.67 5.98 -8.62
CA ALA A 4 3.41 6.70 -8.82
C ALA A 4 2.23 6.03 -8.09
N ASP A 5 2.15 4.70 -8.12
CA ASP A 5 1.15 3.93 -7.38
C ASP A 5 1.23 4.21 -5.87
N TRP A 6 2.44 4.20 -5.34
CA TRP A 6 2.68 4.50 -3.93
C TRP A 6 2.38 5.96 -3.57
N ALA A 7 2.80 6.91 -4.40
CA ALA A 7 2.52 8.32 -4.18
C ALA A 7 1.02 8.60 -4.15
N LEU A 8 0.25 7.99 -5.06
CA LEU A 8 -1.20 8.10 -5.09
C LEU A 8 -1.85 7.45 -3.87
N MET A 9 -1.42 6.25 -3.50
CA MET A 9 -1.98 5.53 -2.36
C MET A 9 -1.72 6.25 -1.03
N PHE A 10 -0.48 6.70 -0.79
CA PHE A 10 -0.14 7.46 0.42
C PHE A 10 -0.76 8.86 0.41
N GLY A 11 -0.74 9.54 -0.73
CA GLY A 11 -1.36 10.86 -0.87
C GLY A 11 -2.85 10.83 -0.59
N PHE A 12 -3.58 9.89 -1.19
CA PHE A 12 -5.01 9.72 -0.93
C PHE A 12 -5.30 9.38 0.53
N CYS A 13 -4.55 8.44 1.12
CA CYS A 13 -4.70 8.07 2.52
C CYS A 13 -4.47 9.27 3.45
N GLY A 14 -3.39 10.03 3.23
CA GLY A 14 -3.06 11.21 4.02
C GLY A 14 -4.11 12.31 3.92
N CYS A 15 -4.54 12.65 2.70
CA CYS A 15 -5.60 13.63 2.48
C CYS A 15 -6.92 13.21 3.13
N THR A 16 -7.29 11.95 3.01
CA THR A 16 -8.54 11.45 3.60
C THR A 16 -8.48 11.47 5.13
N LEU A 17 -7.36 11.07 5.74
CA LEU A 17 -7.17 11.18 7.19
C LEU A 17 -7.25 12.62 7.67
N HIS A 18 -6.64 13.55 6.96
CA HIS A 18 -6.69 14.97 7.29
C HIS A 18 -8.13 15.51 7.24
N GLN A 19 -8.86 15.23 6.17
CA GLN A 19 -10.27 15.63 6.03
C GLN A 19 -11.17 15.04 7.12
N LEU A 20 -10.97 13.77 7.49
CA LEU A 20 -11.74 13.13 8.56
C LEU A 20 -11.47 13.76 9.93
N ARG A 21 -10.20 14.14 10.21
CA ARG A 21 -9.84 14.89 11.41
C ARG A 21 -10.51 16.27 11.45
N GLU A 22 -10.50 16.99 10.33
CA GLU A 22 -11.19 18.29 10.21
C GLU A 22 -12.72 18.14 10.37
N ALA A 23 -13.29 17.02 9.96
CA ALA A 23 -14.69 16.69 10.19
C ALA A 23 -15.02 16.29 11.65
N GLY A 24 -14.01 16.27 12.54
CA GLY A 24 -14.21 16.03 13.98
C GLY A 24 -14.09 14.57 14.42
N PHE A 25 -13.61 13.67 13.56
CA PHE A 25 -13.32 12.29 13.97
C PHE A 25 -12.05 12.23 14.82
N SER A 26 -12.13 11.53 15.96
CA SER A 26 -10.96 11.35 16.83
C SER A 26 -9.93 10.39 16.21
N ASP A 27 -8.66 10.63 16.51
CA ASP A 27 -7.56 9.75 16.05
C ASP A 27 -7.74 8.31 16.54
N ASP A 28 -8.26 8.12 17.75
CA ASP A 28 -8.54 6.79 18.27
C ASP A 28 -9.56 6.04 17.42
N ALA A 29 -10.61 6.70 16.95
CA ALA A 29 -11.60 6.10 16.07
C ALA A 29 -11.04 5.82 14.66
N LEU A 30 -10.25 6.74 14.13
CA LEU A 30 -9.64 6.61 12.79
C LEU A 30 -8.54 5.54 12.72
N LEU A 31 -7.85 5.31 13.84
CA LEU A 31 -6.75 4.34 13.93
C LEU A 31 -7.18 3.00 14.55
N ALA A 32 -8.42 2.89 15.04
CA ALA A 32 -8.97 1.63 15.53
C ALA A 32 -9.34 0.70 14.34
N ALA A 33 -9.06 -0.59 14.50
CA ALA A 33 -9.49 -1.58 13.53
C ALA A 33 -11.03 -1.62 13.41
N PRO A 34 -11.61 -1.73 12.20
CA PRO A 34 -10.98 -1.97 10.90
C PRO A 34 -10.68 -0.71 10.06
N ALA A 35 -10.86 0.50 10.59
CA ALA A 35 -10.81 1.75 9.82
C ALA A 35 -9.51 1.92 8.98
N PRO A 36 -8.29 1.68 9.52
CA PRO A 36 -7.07 1.81 8.71
C PRO A 36 -7.00 0.81 7.54
N ALA A 37 -7.55 -0.40 7.71
CA ALA A 37 -7.59 -1.39 6.64
C ALA A 37 -8.55 -0.98 5.52
N VAL A 38 -9.72 -0.44 5.88
CA VAL A 38 -10.70 0.09 4.92
C VAL A 38 -10.11 1.29 4.17
N LEU A 39 -9.47 2.20 4.88
CA LEU A 39 -8.80 3.36 4.29
C LEU A 39 -7.67 2.93 3.34
N GLY A 40 -6.88 1.93 3.74
CA GLY A 40 -5.84 1.35 2.91
C GLY A 40 -6.39 0.69 1.65
N ALA A 41 -7.49 -0.08 1.75
CA ALA A 41 -8.16 -0.67 0.60
C ALA A 41 -8.71 0.42 -0.36
N ALA A 42 -9.34 1.46 0.17
CA ALA A 42 -9.82 2.60 -0.61
C ALA A 42 -8.68 3.33 -1.34
N SER A 43 -7.55 3.54 -0.65
CA SER A 43 -6.35 4.16 -1.23
C SER A 43 -5.76 3.31 -2.35
N GLY A 44 -5.68 1.99 -2.16
CA GLY A 44 -5.23 1.05 -3.20
C GLY A 44 -6.19 1.02 -4.40
N THR A 45 -7.51 1.09 -4.15
CA THR A 45 -8.51 1.17 -5.22
C THR A 45 -8.38 2.46 -6.01
N PHE A 46 -8.21 3.59 -5.33
CA PHE A 46 -8.01 4.89 -5.96
C PHE A 46 -6.76 4.89 -6.85
N ALA A 47 -5.62 4.42 -6.32
CA ALA A 47 -4.38 4.33 -7.08
C ALA A 47 -4.55 3.42 -8.32
N ALA A 48 -5.20 2.26 -8.16
CA ALA A 48 -5.47 1.34 -9.25
C ALA A 48 -6.34 1.99 -10.35
N LEU A 49 -7.39 2.72 -9.96
CA LEU A 49 -8.29 3.39 -10.93
C LEU A 49 -7.58 4.51 -11.69
N VAL A 50 -6.78 5.32 -11.00
CA VAL A 50 -6.05 6.45 -11.63
C VAL A 50 -4.97 5.94 -12.58
N LEU A 51 -4.28 4.85 -12.22
CA LEU A 51 -3.21 4.30 -13.06
C LEU A 51 -3.71 3.33 -14.14
N TYR A 52 -4.97 2.89 -14.05
CA TYR A 52 -5.55 1.94 -15.00
C TYR A 52 -5.41 2.36 -16.47
N PRO A 53 -5.71 3.62 -16.86
CA PRO A 53 -5.56 4.04 -18.27
C PRO A 53 -4.11 3.93 -18.75
N LEU A 54 -3.13 4.26 -17.91
CA LEU A 54 -1.71 4.17 -18.26
C LEU A 54 -1.26 2.72 -18.37
N ASP A 55 -1.72 1.87 -17.47
CA ASP A 55 -1.45 0.44 -17.51
C ASP A 55 -2.12 -0.21 -18.73
N PHE A 56 -3.33 0.20 -19.06
CA PHE A 56 -4.05 -0.27 -20.24
C PHE A 56 -3.29 0.05 -21.54
N VAL A 57 -2.88 1.31 -21.73
CA VAL A 57 -2.10 1.72 -22.91
C VAL A 57 -0.78 0.95 -23.01
N ARG A 58 -0.05 0.81 -21.91
CA ARG A 58 1.21 0.05 -21.86
C ARG A 58 1.02 -1.42 -22.20
N GLN A 59 -0.08 -2.02 -21.81
CA GLN A 59 -0.33 -3.44 -22.00
C GLN A 59 -0.92 -3.76 -23.37
N THR A 60 -1.73 -2.87 -23.92
CA THR A 60 -2.16 -2.97 -25.32
C THR A 60 -0.95 -2.96 -26.24
N ALA A 61 0.07 -2.15 -25.92
CA ALA A 61 1.34 -2.14 -26.65
C ALA A 61 2.18 -3.41 -26.47
N THR A 62 1.97 -4.20 -25.40
CA THR A 62 2.75 -5.41 -25.07
C THR A 62 1.94 -6.69 -25.13
N SER A 63 0.66 -6.64 -25.55
CA SER A 63 -0.28 -7.78 -25.62
C SER A 63 -0.39 -8.59 -24.29
N ARG A 64 -0.32 -7.92 -23.16
CA ARG A 64 -0.31 -8.56 -21.83
C ARG A 64 -1.53 -8.12 -20.98
N PRO A 65 -2.21 -9.03 -20.28
CA PRO A 65 -3.38 -8.69 -19.46
C PRO A 65 -3.04 -7.82 -18.25
N VAL A 66 -3.95 -6.89 -17.90
CA VAL A 66 -3.81 -5.92 -16.80
C VAL A 66 -4.40 -6.46 -15.51
N PHE A 67 -3.63 -6.41 -14.42
CA PHE A 67 -4.13 -6.59 -13.07
C PHE A 67 -3.59 -5.46 -12.18
N ALA A 68 -4.28 -4.33 -12.14
CA ALA A 68 -3.96 -3.21 -11.26
C ALA A 68 -4.48 -3.41 -9.81
N TRP A 69 -5.30 -4.45 -9.59
CA TRP A 69 -6.01 -4.71 -8.34
C TRP A 69 -5.14 -5.20 -7.19
N SER A 70 -3.87 -5.51 -7.42
CA SER A 70 -2.93 -5.94 -6.38
C SER A 70 -2.66 -4.88 -5.31
N SER A 71 -2.85 -3.60 -5.64
CA SER A 71 -2.71 -2.49 -4.69
C SER A 71 -3.77 -2.49 -3.58
N ILE A 72 -4.93 -3.09 -3.82
CA ILE A 72 -6.04 -3.13 -2.84
C ILE A 72 -5.69 -3.97 -1.62
N PRO A 73 -5.37 -5.28 -1.75
CA PRO A 73 -4.97 -6.08 -0.59
C PRO A 73 -3.67 -5.58 0.03
N PHE A 74 -2.74 -5.06 -0.77
CA PHE A 74 -1.54 -4.43 -0.25
C PHE A 74 -1.87 -3.25 0.66
N GLY A 75 -2.65 -2.28 0.20
CA GLY A 75 -3.04 -1.12 0.98
C GLY A 75 -3.81 -1.48 2.25
N ALA A 76 -4.78 -2.41 2.16
CA ALA A 76 -5.55 -2.88 3.29
C ALA A 76 -4.65 -3.49 4.38
N CYS A 77 -3.71 -4.36 4.02
CA CYS A 77 -2.80 -5.00 4.96
C CYS A 77 -1.76 -4.02 5.50
N ALA A 78 -1.13 -3.21 4.63
CA ALA A 78 -0.08 -2.28 5.02
C ALA A 78 -0.60 -1.25 6.03
N PHE A 79 -1.67 -0.53 5.71
CA PHE A 79 -2.23 0.48 6.60
C PHE A 79 -2.96 -0.13 7.78
N GLY A 80 -3.71 -1.23 7.58
CA GLY A 80 -4.44 -1.90 8.65
C GLY A 80 -3.55 -2.48 9.75
N LEU A 81 -2.34 -2.90 9.43
CA LEU A 81 -1.38 -3.43 10.40
C LEU A 81 -0.44 -2.36 10.96
N PHE A 82 -0.14 -1.33 10.16
CA PHE A 82 0.81 -0.30 10.55
C PHE A 82 0.19 0.83 11.35
N LEU A 83 -0.95 1.38 10.90
CA LEU A 83 -1.63 2.46 11.58
C LEU A 83 -2.42 1.92 12.77
N ARG A 84 -2.01 2.29 13.98
CA ARG A 84 -2.65 1.88 15.23
C ARG A 84 -2.68 3.05 16.22
N PRO A 85 -3.69 3.11 17.12
CA PRO A 85 -3.72 4.08 18.21
C PRO A 85 -2.43 4.00 19.04
N GLY A 86 -1.89 5.14 19.46
CA GLY A 86 -0.68 5.21 20.27
C GLY A 86 0.61 4.74 19.58
N GLY A 87 0.53 4.37 18.32
CA GLY A 87 1.69 3.86 17.56
C GLY A 87 2.83 4.85 17.40
N ALA A 88 2.54 6.16 17.52
CA ALA A 88 3.49 7.23 17.34
C ALA A 88 4.44 7.46 18.50
N ASP A 89 3.93 7.26 19.67
CA ASP A 89 4.71 7.47 20.89
C ASP A 89 5.64 6.29 21.16
N ALA A 90 5.51 5.21 20.35
CA ALA A 90 6.36 4.05 20.42
C ALA A 90 7.80 4.39 19.97
N PRO A 91 8.83 3.78 20.59
CA PRO A 91 10.21 3.96 20.21
C PRO A 91 10.45 3.56 18.73
N LEU A 92 11.42 4.20 18.08
CA LEU A 92 11.68 4.01 16.66
C LEU A 92 11.88 2.52 16.27
N GLY A 93 12.48 1.72 17.16
CA GLY A 93 12.66 0.28 16.94
C GLY A 93 11.35 -0.48 16.78
N ASP A 94 10.34 -0.17 17.62
CA ASP A 94 9.03 -0.80 17.56
C ASP A 94 8.24 -0.33 16.33
N ARG A 95 8.38 0.93 15.96
CA ARG A 95 7.79 1.48 14.74
C ARG A 95 8.40 0.83 13.50
N ALA A 96 9.72 0.69 13.47
CA ALA A 96 10.44 0.03 12.38
C ALA A 96 10.05 -1.47 12.26
N SER A 97 9.97 -2.19 13.38
CA SER A 97 9.55 -3.60 13.37
C SER A 97 8.11 -3.78 12.89
N ARG A 98 7.20 -2.88 13.27
CA ARG A 98 5.82 -2.87 12.75
C ARG A 98 5.77 -2.57 11.26
N ALA A 99 6.53 -1.57 10.79
CA ALA A 99 6.58 -1.24 9.37
C ALA A 99 7.11 -2.42 8.53
N LEU A 100 8.15 -3.11 9.02
CA LEU A 100 8.69 -4.31 8.37
C LEU A 100 7.68 -5.45 8.37
N GLY A 101 7.00 -5.70 9.49
CA GLY A 101 5.97 -6.74 9.60
C GLY A 101 4.75 -6.44 8.72
N ALA A 102 4.22 -5.22 8.78
CA ALA A 102 3.08 -4.80 7.97
C ALA A 102 3.38 -4.89 6.46
N SER A 103 4.56 -4.45 6.04
CA SER A 103 4.96 -4.54 4.63
C SER A 103 5.20 -5.98 4.18
N ALA A 104 5.73 -6.87 5.05
CA ALA A 104 5.88 -8.28 4.72
C ALA A 104 4.52 -8.97 4.51
N VAL A 105 3.56 -8.74 5.42
CA VAL A 105 2.20 -9.29 5.28
C VAL A 105 1.49 -8.71 4.07
N ALA A 106 1.62 -7.41 3.81
CA ALA A 106 1.03 -6.77 2.64
C ALA A 106 1.56 -7.35 1.33
N LEU A 107 2.87 -7.56 1.22
CA LEU A 107 3.48 -8.22 0.07
C LEU A 107 3.05 -9.67 -0.06
N ALA A 108 2.93 -10.41 1.05
CA ALA A 108 2.41 -11.78 1.03
C ALA A 108 0.96 -11.84 0.53
N ALA A 109 0.12 -10.87 0.90
CA ALA A 109 -1.26 -10.77 0.42
C ALA A 109 -1.34 -10.42 -1.08
N GLU A 110 -0.35 -9.71 -1.62
CA GLU A 110 -0.24 -9.37 -3.04
C GLU A 110 0.25 -10.56 -3.89
N LEU A 111 1.06 -11.47 -3.31
CA LEU A 111 1.72 -12.57 -4.02
C LEU A 111 0.79 -13.44 -4.89
N PRO A 112 -0.43 -13.83 -4.48
CA PRO A 112 -1.31 -14.63 -5.32
C PRO A 112 -1.68 -13.93 -6.62
N LEU A 113 -1.95 -12.61 -6.54
CA LEU A 113 -2.30 -11.79 -7.70
C LEU A 113 -1.08 -11.54 -8.60
N ASP A 114 0.07 -11.30 -8.01
CA ASP A 114 1.33 -11.15 -8.74
C ASP A 114 1.75 -12.47 -9.41
N ARG A 115 1.55 -13.62 -8.78
CA ARG A 115 1.80 -14.93 -9.41
C ARG A 115 0.88 -15.19 -10.58
N ALA A 116 -0.40 -14.87 -10.46
CA ALA A 116 -1.34 -14.96 -11.59
C ALA A 116 -0.88 -14.06 -12.75
N LYS A 117 -0.47 -12.84 -12.46
CA LYS A 117 0.10 -11.88 -13.39
C LYS A 117 1.36 -12.41 -14.08
N ILE A 118 2.29 -12.99 -13.31
CA ILE A 118 3.55 -13.57 -13.81
C ILE A 118 3.30 -14.80 -14.65
N ALA A 119 2.40 -15.70 -14.24
CA ALA A 119 2.04 -16.89 -15.01
C ALA A 119 1.50 -16.51 -16.39
N LEU A 120 0.73 -15.44 -16.47
CA LEU A 120 0.18 -14.91 -17.73
C LEU A 120 1.23 -14.16 -18.56
N THR A 121 2.32 -13.67 -17.96
CA THR A 121 3.33 -12.83 -18.64
C THR A 121 4.68 -13.51 -18.86
N GLY A 122 4.88 -14.72 -18.36
CA GLY A 122 6.10 -15.52 -18.59
C GLY A 122 7.39 -15.06 -17.91
N GLY A 123 7.31 -14.26 -16.83
CA GLY A 123 8.46 -13.59 -16.24
C GLY A 123 8.80 -13.92 -14.77
N LEU A 124 8.98 -15.21 -14.40
CA LEU A 124 9.30 -15.64 -13.03
C LEU A 124 10.61 -15.06 -12.45
N ARG A 125 11.61 -14.82 -13.30
CA ARG A 125 12.96 -14.46 -12.85
C ARG A 125 13.06 -13.07 -12.22
N ASN A 126 12.22 -12.13 -12.64
CA ASN A 126 12.23 -10.75 -12.14
C ASN A 126 11.34 -10.53 -10.90
N ALA A 127 10.39 -11.42 -10.63
CA ALA A 127 9.46 -11.27 -9.52
C ALA A 127 10.14 -11.37 -8.16
N ALA A 128 11.04 -12.33 -7.97
CA ALA A 128 11.76 -12.51 -6.71
C ALA A 128 12.65 -11.31 -6.38
N LEU A 129 13.38 -10.80 -7.38
CA LEU A 129 14.22 -9.62 -7.21
C LEU A 129 13.39 -8.38 -6.87
N VAL A 130 12.30 -8.15 -7.59
CA VAL A 130 11.40 -7.02 -7.33
C VAL A 130 10.81 -7.09 -5.94
N THR A 131 10.37 -8.26 -5.48
CA THR A 131 9.80 -8.44 -4.14
C THR A 131 10.84 -8.18 -3.05
N THR A 132 12.08 -8.63 -3.22
CA THR A 132 13.17 -8.42 -2.26
C THR A 132 13.51 -6.95 -2.06
N PHE A 133 13.50 -6.14 -3.13
CA PHE A 133 13.73 -4.71 -3.03
C PHE A 133 12.49 -3.93 -2.55
N ARG A 134 11.29 -4.41 -2.89
CA ARG A 134 10.03 -3.78 -2.48
C ARG A 134 9.83 -3.80 -0.96
N TRP A 135 10.21 -4.87 -0.29
CA TRP A 135 9.97 -5.04 1.14
C TRP A 135 10.58 -3.92 2.00
N PRO A 136 11.93 -3.70 1.99
CA PRO A 136 12.51 -2.66 2.82
C PRO A 136 12.09 -1.24 2.38
N LEU A 137 11.88 -1.03 1.08
CA LEU A 137 11.38 0.24 0.57
C LEU A 137 9.96 0.52 1.07
N SER A 138 9.09 -0.49 1.09
CA SER A 138 7.74 -0.38 1.63
C SER A 138 7.74 0.02 3.10
N ALA A 139 8.59 -0.63 3.90
CA ALA A 139 8.72 -0.32 5.32
C ALA A 139 9.23 1.11 5.55
N ALA A 140 10.23 1.56 4.79
CA ALA A 140 10.75 2.92 4.86
C ALA A 140 9.69 3.96 4.50
N LEU A 141 8.88 3.71 3.47
CA LEU A 141 7.80 4.60 3.06
C LEU A 141 6.66 4.65 4.09
N LEU A 142 6.31 3.54 4.74
CA LEU A 142 5.34 3.54 5.82
C LEU A 142 5.83 4.38 7.01
N LEU A 143 7.10 4.27 7.38
CA LEU A 143 7.70 5.10 8.43
C LEU A 143 7.70 6.59 8.07
N ALA A 144 8.09 6.92 6.84
CA ALA A 144 8.06 8.29 6.34
C ALA A 144 6.63 8.84 6.32
N PHE A 145 5.65 8.07 5.86
CA PHE A 145 4.24 8.44 5.87
C PHE A 145 3.75 8.76 7.28
N GLU A 146 4.07 7.93 8.26
CA GLU A 146 3.67 8.18 9.65
C GLU A 146 4.21 9.50 10.18
N THR A 147 5.41 9.92 9.75
CA THR A 147 5.99 11.21 10.18
C THR A 147 5.34 12.42 9.52
N VAL A 148 4.75 12.25 8.34
CA VAL A 148 4.12 13.35 7.58
C VAL A 148 2.65 13.54 7.94
N VAL A 149 1.94 12.45 8.25
CA VAL A 149 0.49 12.47 8.52
C VAL A 149 0.16 12.89 9.98
N ARG A 150 1.16 13.04 10.79
CA ARG A 150 1.05 13.55 12.17
C ARG A 150 1.31 15.00 12.27
#